data_9db484f0116bc16cd81e1b629468fc01
#
_entry.id   9db484f0116bc16cd81e1b629468fc01
#
_cell.length_a   1.000
_cell.length_b   1.000
_cell.length_c   1.000
_cell.angle_alpha   90.00
_cell.angle_beta   90.00
_cell.angle_gamma   90.00
#
_symmetry.space_group_name_H-M   'P 1'
#
loop_
_entity.id
_entity.type
_entity.pdbx_description
1 polymer ?
#
loop_
_entity_poly.entity_id
_entity_poly.type
_entity_poly.pdbx_seq_one_letter_code
_entity_poly.pdbx_strand_id
1 'polypeptide(L)'
;MPAPPFNGVYVTATGAFYPGEPVDNDQIDDYVAPLNGGSSRLKRRILAENGIKQRYYSTGPSGETRFSAARMAAEAVRACLGGAGITSEQVDMLCTGTSGGDASLPGFANMVQGEL
;
A
#
# COMPACT_ATOMS: atom_id res chain seq x y z
N MET A 1 -11.94 -4.19 -38.07
CA MET A 1 -13.06 -4.18 -37.12
C MET A 1 -13.24 -2.77 -36.62
N PRO A 2 -14.41 -2.20 -36.67
CA PRO A 2 -14.64 -0.92 -35.97
C PRO A 2 -14.43 -1.14 -34.48
N ALA A 3 -13.68 -0.25 -33.84
CA ALA A 3 -13.53 -0.26 -32.40
C ALA A 3 -14.94 -0.20 -31.76
N PRO A 4 -15.21 -0.96 -30.67
CA PRO A 4 -16.48 -0.83 -29.99
C PRO A 4 -16.62 0.62 -29.49
N PRO A 5 -17.81 1.20 -29.57
CA PRO A 5 -18.03 2.55 -29.11
C PRO A 5 -17.90 2.56 -27.57
N PHE A 6 -16.73 2.83 -27.05
CA PHE A 6 -16.58 3.15 -25.64
C PHE A 6 -17.19 4.54 -25.43
N ASN A 7 -18.39 4.58 -24.89
CA ASN A 7 -19.08 5.82 -24.58
C ASN A 7 -18.49 6.56 -23.38
N GLY A 8 -17.49 5.97 -22.71
CA GLY A 8 -16.76 6.57 -21.59
C GLY A 8 -15.93 5.54 -20.83
N VAL A 9 -15.01 6.05 -20.02
CA VAL A 9 -14.22 5.27 -19.03
C VAL A 9 -14.61 5.75 -17.65
N TYR A 10 -14.92 4.83 -16.77
CA TYR A 10 -15.44 5.14 -15.45
C TYR A 10 -14.61 4.48 -14.37
N VAL A 11 -14.43 5.17 -13.22
CA VAL A 11 -13.97 4.56 -11.98
C VAL A 11 -15.19 4.01 -11.27
N THR A 12 -15.32 2.69 -11.18
CA THR A 12 -16.50 2.01 -10.62
C THR A 12 -16.38 1.74 -9.13
N ALA A 13 -15.15 1.54 -8.64
CA ALA A 13 -14.88 1.35 -7.23
C ALA A 13 -13.44 1.77 -6.87
N THR A 14 -13.21 1.98 -5.60
CA THR A 14 -11.90 2.15 -5.00
C THR A 14 -11.77 1.25 -3.78
N GLY A 15 -10.55 0.85 -3.45
CA GLY A 15 -10.26 0.05 -2.26
C GLY A 15 -8.93 0.46 -1.65
N ALA A 16 -8.80 0.30 -0.35
CA ALA A 16 -7.58 0.56 0.39
C ALA A 16 -7.35 -0.53 1.43
N PHE A 17 -6.10 -0.78 1.74
CA PHE A 17 -5.69 -1.64 2.84
C PHE A 17 -4.62 -0.94 3.67
N TYR A 18 -4.81 -0.94 4.97
CA TYR A 18 -3.88 -0.38 5.93
C TYR A 18 -3.40 -1.50 6.87
N PRO A 19 -2.11 -1.84 6.90
CA PRO A 19 -1.59 -2.92 7.72
C PRO A 19 -1.56 -2.52 9.20
N GLY A 20 -2.28 -3.25 10.05
CA GLY A 20 -2.27 -3.05 11.50
C GLY A 20 -2.98 -1.78 11.97
N GLU A 21 -2.60 -1.33 13.16
CA GLU A 21 -3.15 -0.14 13.79
C GLU A 21 -2.41 1.13 13.34
N PRO A 22 -3.08 2.28 13.35
CA PRO A 22 -2.43 3.55 13.04
C PRO A 22 -1.37 3.89 14.09
N VAL A 23 -0.22 4.33 13.64
CA VAL A 23 0.92 4.77 14.46
C VAL A 23 1.03 6.28 14.36
N ASP A 24 0.96 6.98 15.46
CA ASP A 24 1.11 8.44 15.53
C ASP A 24 2.59 8.88 15.54
N ASN A 25 2.80 10.18 15.56
CA ASN A 25 4.14 10.76 15.50
C ASN A 25 4.98 10.47 16.77
N ASP A 26 4.36 10.23 17.91
CA ASP A 26 5.06 9.96 19.16
C ASP A 26 5.53 8.50 19.23
N GLN A 27 4.82 7.59 18.56
CA GLN A 27 5.08 6.15 18.51
C GLN A 27 6.07 5.74 17.39
N ILE A 28 6.46 6.66 16.51
CA ILE A 28 7.33 6.34 15.34
C ILE A 28 8.62 5.64 15.76
N ASP A 29 9.22 6.04 16.89
CA ASP A 29 10.51 5.50 17.32
C ASP A 29 10.45 4.02 17.72
N ASP A 30 9.24 3.49 18.00
CA ASP A 30 9.03 2.07 18.25
C ASP A 30 9.12 1.22 16.97
N TYR A 31 8.89 1.85 15.81
CA TYR A 31 8.83 1.16 14.50
C TYR A 31 10.03 1.44 13.61
N VAL A 32 10.61 2.63 13.72
CA VAL A 32 11.73 3.05 12.87
C VAL A 32 12.88 3.45 13.74
N ALA A 33 13.98 2.70 13.67
CA ALA A 33 15.20 3.02 14.40
C ALA A 33 15.65 4.46 14.09
N PRO A 34 16.07 5.23 15.12
CA PRO A 34 16.54 6.58 14.90
C PRO A 34 17.77 6.57 13.97
N LEU A 35 17.68 7.31 12.87
CA LEU A 35 18.78 7.48 11.93
C LEU A 35 19.96 8.14 12.63
N ASN A 36 21.03 7.36 12.86
CA ASN A 36 22.35 7.84 13.28
C ASN A 36 22.39 8.85 14.46
N GLY A 37 21.60 8.63 15.51
CA GLY A 37 21.58 9.54 16.65
C GLY A 37 21.02 10.93 16.30
N GLY A 38 20.25 11.03 15.21
CA GLY A 38 19.66 12.28 14.72
C GLY A 38 18.87 13.02 15.78
N SER A 39 18.99 14.33 15.80
CA SER A 39 18.37 15.21 16.77
C SER A 39 16.84 15.01 16.79
N SER A 40 16.27 14.67 17.94
CA SER A 40 14.83 14.60 18.18
C SER A 40 14.10 15.91 17.84
N ARG A 41 14.82 17.04 17.85
CA ARG A 41 14.30 18.36 17.46
C ARG A 41 14.04 18.43 15.94
N LEU A 42 14.98 17.96 15.10
CA LEU A 42 14.84 17.97 13.66
C LEU A 42 13.70 17.05 13.23
N LYS A 43 13.62 15.85 13.80
CA LYS A 43 12.54 14.91 13.57
C LYS A 43 11.16 15.54 13.87
N ARG A 44 10.99 16.11 15.04
CA ARG A 44 9.73 16.78 15.44
C ARG A 44 9.35 17.90 14.49
N ARG A 45 10.33 18.69 14.04
CA ARG A 45 10.10 19.76 13.05
C ARG A 45 9.60 19.19 11.72
N ILE A 46 10.28 18.19 11.17
CA ILE A 46 9.89 17.54 9.91
C ILE A 46 8.47 16.94 10.02
N LEU A 47 8.17 16.25 11.12
CA LEU A 47 6.86 15.65 11.34
C LEU A 47 5.74 16.69 11.47
N ALA A 48 6.03 17.84 12.10
CA ALA A 48 5.09 18.94 12.19
C ALA A 48 4.85 19.62 10.82
N GLU A 49 5.91 19.80 10.02
CA GLU A 49 5.83 20.47 8.73
C GLU A 49 5.16 19.63 7.63
N ASN A 50 5.29 18.28 7.68
CA ASN A 50 4.70 17.41 6.65
C ASN A 50 3.18 17.20 6.81
N GLY A 51 2.60 17.59 7.93
CA GLY A 51 1.16 17.50 8.20
C GLY A 51 0.61 16.07 8.39
N ILE A 52 1.48 15.05 8.34
CA ILE A 52 1.09 13.64 8.53
C ILE A 52 0.97 13.37 10.03
N LYS A 53 -0.23 12.99 10.47
CA LYS A 53 -0.52 12.70 11.88
C LYS A 53 -0.36 11.23 12.23
N GLN A 54 -0.71 10.35 11.29
CA GLN A 54 -0.70 8.91 11.48
C GLN A 54 -0.18 8.22 10.23
N ARG A 55 0.42 7.03 10.43
CA ARG A 55 0.88 6.15 9.34
C ARG A 55 0.70 4.70 9.75
N TYR A 56 0.84 3.80 8.79
CA TYR A 56 0.70 2.36 8.99
C TYR A 56 2.00 1.68 8.56
N TYR A 57 2.43 0.69 9.34
CA TYR A 57 3.65 -0.05 9.07
C TYR A 57 3.35 -1.51 8.76
N SER A 58 3.95 -2.03 7.70
CA SER A 58 3.92 -3.45 7.35
C SER A 58 4.79 -4.32 8.26
N THR A 59 5.61 -3.67 9.10
CA THR A 59 6.47 -4.30 10.11
C THR A 59 5.93 -4.00 11.50
N GLY A 60 6.21 -4.88 12.46
CA GLY A 60 5.93 -4.61 13.86
C GLY A 60 7.08 -3.89 14.57
N PRO A 61 6.88 -3.51 15.85
CA PRO A 61 7.90 -2.80 16.64
C PRO A 61 9.21 -3.58 16.82
N SER A 62 9.16 -4.93 16.77
CA SER A 62 10.34 -5.78 16.84
C SER A 62 11.05 -5.95 15.51
N GLY A 63 10.61 -5.26 14.45
CA GLY A 63 11.14 -5.36 13.10
C GLY A 63 10.65 -6.58 12.31
N GLU A 64 9.71 -7.35 12.87
CA GLU A 64 9.10 -8.48 12.16
C GLU A 64 8.26 -7.97 10.98
N THR A 65 8.41 -8.60 9.82
CA THR A 65 7.57 -8.32 8.65
C THR A 65 6.21 -9.01 8.81
N ARG A 66 5.13 -8.26 8.84
CA ARG A 66 3.75 -8.74 8.95
C ARG A 66 3.09 -8.90 7.59
N PHE A 67 3.39 -8.00 6.68
CA PHE A 67 2.84 -7.99 5.33
C PHE A 67 3.93 -7.67 4.32
N SER A 68 3.98 -8.45 3.24
CA SER A 68 4.73 -8.07 2.04
C SER A 68 4.00 -6.95 1.28
N ALA A 69 4.70 -6.21 0.42
CA ALA A 69 4.09 -5.19 -0.41
C ALA A 69 3.05 -5.80 -1.36
N ALA A 70 3.35 -6.97 -1.93
CA ALA A 70 2.42 -7.70 -2.81
C ALA A 70 1.15 -8.10 -2.07
N ARG A 71 1.25 -8.61 -0.83
CA ARG A 71 0.09 -8.96 -0.03
C ARG A 71 -0.76 -7.75 0.33
N MET A 72 -0.15 -6.63 0.71
CA MET A 72 -0.89 -5.39 0.99
C MET A 72 -1.66 -4.90 -0.25
N ALA A 73 -1.03 -4.97 -1.43
CA ALA A 73 -1.68 -4.61 -2.68
C ALA A 73 -2.84 -5.57 -3.01
N ALA A 74 -2.67 -6.88 -2.82
CA ALA A 74 -3.73 -7.86 -3.02
C ALA A 74 -4.92 -7.62 -2.09
N GLU A 75 -4.70 -7.29 -0.81
CA GLU A 75 -5.79 -6.94 0.11
C GLU A 75 -6.55 -5.68 -0.33
N ALA A 76 -5.84 -4.66 -0.85
CA ALA A 76 -6.49 -3.48 -1.41
C ALA A 76 -7.32 -3.82 -2.67
N VAL A 77 -6.81 -4.72 -3.54
CA VAL A 77 -7.57 -5.24 -4.69
C VAL A 77 -8.84 -5.96 -4.23
N ARG A 78 -8.73 -6.87 -3.25
CA ARG A 78 -9.91 -7.58 -2.70
C ARG A 78 -10.95 -6.62 -2.14
N ALA A 79 -10.52 -5.60 -1.41
CA ALA A 79 -11.43 -4.58 -0.89
C ALA A 79 -12.13 -3.80 -2.02
N CYS A 80 -11.41 -3.48 -3.10
CA CYS A 80 -11.95 -2.81 -4.27
C CYS A 80 -12.98 -3.70 -5.00
N LEU A 81 -12.64 -4.96 -5.28
CA LEU A 81 -13.52 -5.92 -5.95
C LEU A 81 -14.81 -6.16 -5.15
N GLY A 82 -14.67 -6.34 -3.83
CA GLY A 82 -15.81 -6.49 -2.93
C GLY A 82 -16.72 -5.27 -2.93
N GLY A 83 -16.16 -4.06 -2.96
CA GLY A 83 -16.94 -2.83 -3.08
C GLY A 83 -17.64 -2.66 -4.44
N ALA A 84 -17.05 -3.21 -5.51
CA ALA A 84 -17.64 -3.22 -6.84
C ALA A 84 -18.65 -4.35 -7.07
N GLY A 85 -18.68 -5.36 -6.21
CA GLY A 85 -19.51 -6.55 -6.40
C GLY A 85 -19.06 -7.43 -7.57
N ILE A 86 -17.76 -7.43 -7.89
CA ILE A 86 -17.16 -8.24 -8.96
C ILE A 86 -16.15 -9.22 -8.40
N THR A 87 -15.83 -10.26 -9.17
CA THR A 87 -14.82 -11.28 -8.79
C THR A 87 -13.52 -11.06 -9.53
N SER A 88 -12.44 -11.71 -9.06
CA SER A 88 -11.12 -11.64 -9.71
C SER A 88 -11.13 -12.16 -11.15
N GLU A 89 -11.97 -13.15 -11.47
CA GLU A 89 -12.12 -13.71 -12.81
C GLU A 89 -12.71 -12.72 -13.84
N GLN A 90 -13.35 -11.65 -13.35
CA GLN A 90 -13.91 -10.58 -14.19
C GLN A 90 -12.92 -9.47 -14.48
N VAL A 91 -11.68 -9.58 -13.97
CA VAL A 91 -10.64 -8.58 -14.16
C VAL A 91 -9.76 -8.97 -15.35
N ASP A 92 -9.80 -8.21 -16.42
CA ASP A 92 -9.01 -8.46 -17.62
C ASP A 92 -7.56 -7.98 -17.51
N MET A 93 -7.30 -6.98 -16.68
CA MET A 93 -5.98 -6.39 -16.56
C MET A 93 -5.69 -5.91 -15.13
N LEU A 94 -4.52 -6.26 -14.62
CA LEU A 94 -3.96 -5.74 -13.36
C LEU A 94 -2.73 -4.88 -13.66
N CYS A 95 -2.82 -3.59 -13.33
CA CYS A 95 -1.68 -2.67 -13.40
C CYS A 95 -1.24 -2.29 -11.99
N THR A 96 0.06 -2.29 -11.76
CA THR A 96 0.64 -1.95 -10.46
C THR A 96 1.69 -0.85 -10.60
N GLY A 97 1.79 -0.01 -9.57
CA GLY A 97 2.86 0.96 -9.40
C GLY A 97 3.34 0.97 -7.96
N THR A 98 4.65 0.95 -7.75
CA THR A 98 5.26 1.00 -6.41
C THR A 98 6.60 1.73 -6.48
N SER A 99 6.97 2.41 -5.40
CA SER A 99 8.31 2.96 -5.21
C SER A 99 9.33 1.92 -4.71
N GLY A 100 8.85 0.76 -4.22
CA GLY A 100 9.68 -0.34 -3.76
C GLY A 100 8.83 -1.62 -3.71
N GLY A 101 9.22 -2.63 -4.47
CA GLY A 101 8.61 -3.95 -4.43
C GLY A 101 9.36 -4.88 -3.48
N ASP A 102 8.78 -6.06 -3.19
CA ASP A 102 9.38 -7.08 -2.33
C ASP A 102 10.63 -7.70 -2.97
N ALA A 103 10.67 -7.75 -4.29
CA ALA A 103 11.80 -8.25 -5.08
C ALA A 103 11.86 -7.59 -6.46
N SER A 104 13.01 -7.69 -7.11
CA SER A 104 13.19 -7.18 -8.48
C SER A 104 12.51 -8.06 -9.53
N LEU A 105 12.37 -9.35 -9.25
CA LEU A 105 11.73 -10.35 -10.10
C LEU A 105 10.98 -11.39 -9.23
N PRO A 106 9.81 -11.91 -9.68
CA PRO A 106 9.05 -11.47 -10.85
C PRO A 106 8.55 -10.03 -10.72
N GLY A 107 7.98 -9.45 -11.77
CA GLY A 107 7.41 -8.10 -11.73
C GLY A 107 6.33 -7.97 -10.65
N PHE A 108 6.17 -6.79 -10.07
CA PHE A 108 5.29 -6.59 -8.90
C PHE A 108 3.84 -7.00 -9.17
N ALA A 109 3.31 -6.74 -10.37
CA ALA A 109 1.96 -7.20 -10.75
C ALA A 109 1.81 -8.73 -10.68
N ASN A 110 2.85 -9.48 -11.06
CA ASN A 110 2.82 -10.95 -10.98
C ASN A 110 2.83 -11.43 -9.52
N MET A 111 3.59 -10.74 -8.65
CA MET A 111 3.58 -11.04 -7.22
C MET A 111 2.21 -10.77 -6.60
N VAL A 112 1.58 -9.64 -6.96
CA VAL A 112 0.22 -9.31 -6.50
C VAL A 112 -0.80 -10.31 -7.01
N GLN A 113 -0.71 -10.71 -8.29
CA GLN A 113 -1.58 -11.75 -8.86
C GLN A 113 -1.43 -13.09 -8.12
N GLY A 114 -0.21 -13.46 -7.74
CA GLY A 114 0.04 -14.68 -6.97
C GLY A 114 -0.56 -14.68 -5.57
N GLU A 115 -0.86 -13.51 -5.01
CA GLU A 115 -1.52 -13.33 -3.72
C GLU A 115 -3.07 -13.29 -3.84
N LEU A 116 -3.61 -13.05 -5.03
CA LEU A 116 -5.06 -12.98 -5.32
C LEU A 116 -5.70 -14.35 -5.50
#